data_2f8815697ed3a1c6688a90fccdb7fca5
#
_entry.id   2f8815697ed3a1c6688a90fccdb7fca5
#
_cell.length_a   1.000
_cell.length_b   1.000
_cell.length_c   1.000
_cell.angle_alpha   90.00
_cell.angle_beta   90.00
_cell.angle_gamma   90.00
#
_symmetry.space_group_name_H-M   'P 1'
#
loop_
_entity.id
_entity.type
_entity.pdbx_description
1 polymer ?
#
loop_
_entity_poly.entity_id
_entity_poly.type
_entity_poly.pdbx_seq_one_letter_code
_entity_poly.pdbx_strand_id
1 'polypeptide(L)'
;MDMNQVLAAELNVKPWQVEAAVKLIDEGNTIPFISRYRKEATGSLNDEILRNLYDRLMYLRSLNDRKAVVLASIEEQGKLTAELKKSIEEAATLVVVEDLYRPYRPKRRTRATIAKEKGLEPLANIILLQMTKEPLEKEAEAFLSEEKEVKTAKDAIAGACDILAESISDEADYRMEIRRRTEAKGLIVSTAKDEKAESVYENYYEFSEPVSKIAGHRVLALNRGEKEKFLNVKIEAPTEEILRYLEKKIITKENPQTKPCLLYTSDAADE
;
A
#
# COMPACT_ATOMS: atom_id res chain seq x y z
N MET A 1 -14.81 -1.44 17.74
CA MET A 1 -15.38 -0.10 17.98
C MET A 1 -16.71 -0.02 17.28
N ASP A 2 -17.76 0.46 17.91
CA ASP A 2 -19.08 0.56 17.29
C ASP A 2 -19.04 1.60 16.16
N MET A 3 -19.46 1.19 14.96
CA MET A 3 -19.46 2.01 13.74
C MET A 3 -20.25 3.31 13.94
N ASN A 4 -21.37 3.25 14.65
CA ASN A 4 -22.19 4.43 14.93
C ASN A 4 -21.47 5.44 15.83
N GLN A 5 -20.65 4.97 16.77
CA GLN A 5 -19.85 5.86 17.61
C GLN A 5 -18.73 6.54 16.82
N VAL A 6 -18.09 5.82 15.89
CA VAL A 6 -17.06 6.39 14.99
C VAL A 6 -17.68 7.50 14.14
N LEU A 7 -18.80 7.21 13.49
CA LEU A 7 -19.50 8.18 12.65
C LEU A 7 -19.97 9.40 13.44
N ALA A 8 -20.48 9.20 14.65
CA ALA A 8 -20.92 10.29 15.50
C ALA A 8 -19.77 11.23 15.89
N ALA A 9 -18.59 10.66 16.22
CA ALA A 9 -17.40 11.43 16.55
C ALA A 9 -16.83 12.18 15.34
N GLU A 10 -16.72 11.51 14.17
CA GLU A 10 -16.18 12.12 12.95
C GLU A 10 -17.05 13.27 12.42
N LEU A 11 -18.36 13.12 12.49
CA LEU A 11 -19.32 14.11 11.98
C LEU A 11 -19.77 15.15 13.04
N ASN A 12 -19.27 15.02 14.26
CA ASN A 12 -19.65 15.87 15.39
C ASN A 12 -21.19 15.93 15.61
N VAL A 13 -21.83 14.76 15.56
CA VAL A 13 -23.27 14.59 15.79
C VAL A 13 -23.52 13.62 16.95
N LYS A 14 -24.74 13.56 17.46
CA LYS A 14 -25.08 12.65 18.56
C LYS A 14 -25.23 11.21 18.05
N PRO A 15 -24.81 10.18 18.84
CA PRO A 15 -24.91 8.77 18.42
C PRO A 15 -26.32 8.34 17.99
N TRP A 16 -27.37 8.80 18.68
CA TRP A 16 -28.75 8.49 18.33
C TRP A 16 -29.18 9.05 16.96
N GLN A 17 -28.61 10.21 16.55
CA GLN A 17 -28.87 10.79 15.23
C GLN A 17 -28.27 9.91 14.11
N VAL A 18 -27.07 9.37 14.36
CA VAL A 18 -26.44 8.43 13.44
C VAL A 18 -27.26 7.15 13.35
N GLU A 19 -27.65 6.58 14.48
CA GLU A 19 -28.46 5.36 14.52
C GLU A 19 -29.78 5.51 13.75
N ALA A 20 -30.50 6.61 13.97
CA ALA A 20 -31.71 6.91 13.26
C ALA A 20 -31.50 7.11 11.75
N ALA A 21 -30.42 7.80 11.35
CA ALA A 21 -30.09 8.01 9.94
C ALA A 21 -29.70 6.68 9.27
N VAL A 22 -28.85 5.87 9.91
CA VAL A 22 -28.43 4.54 9.40
C VAL A 22 -29.65 3.65 9.21
N LYS A 23 -30.57 3.61 10.19
CA LYS A 23 -31.81 2.84 10.08
C LYS A 23 -32.63 3.24 8.85
N LEU A 24 -32.83 4.54 8.64
CA LEU A 24 -33.57 5.05 7.47
C LEU A 24 -32.87 4.73 6.14
N ILE A 25 -31.52 4.78 6.10
CA ILE A 25 -30.72 4.38 4.94
C ILE A 25 -30.91 2.89 4.64
N ASP A 26 -30.87 2.05 5.67
CA ASP A 26 -31.01 0.60 5.54
C ASP A 26 -32.45 0.19 5.12
N GLU A 27 -33.45 1.01 5.43
CA GLU A 27 -34.81 0.90 4.92
C GLU A 27 -34.94 1.31 3.44
N GLY A 28 -33.84 1.72 2.78
CA GLY A 28 -33.80 2.10 1.37
C GLY A 28 -34.23 3.54 1.08
N ASN A 29 -34.34 4.39 2.09
CA ASN A 29 -34.67 5.79 1.89
C ASN A 29 -33.48 6.56 1.28
N THR A 30 -33.76 7.45 0.32
CA THR A 30 -32.74 8.31 -0.28
C THR A 30 -32.37 9.47 0.64
N ILE A 31 -31.12 9.96 0.55
CA ILE A 31 -30.67 11.10 1.36
C ILE A 31 -31.56 12.35 1.19
N PRO A 32 -31.97 12.76 -0.03
CA PRO A 32 -32.90 13.88 -0.20
C PRO A 32 -34.27 13.65 0.46
N PHE A 33 -34.75 12.41 0.52
CA PHE A 33 -35.99 12.07 1.21
C PHE A 33 -35.83 12.20 2.72
N ILE A 34 -34.75 11.68 3.30
CA ILE A 34 -34.47 11.77 4.74
C ILE A 34 -34.34 13.23 5.16
N SER A 35 -33.56 14.03 4.43
CA SER A 35 -33.32 15.43 4.75
C SER A 35 -34.57 16.31 4.70
N ARG A 36 -35.56 15.96 3.86
CA ARG A 36 -36.80 16.73 3.71
C ARG A 36 -37.92 16.25 4.63
N TYR A 37 -38.10 14.92 4.72
CA TYR A 37 -39.32 14.33 5.29
C TYR A 37 -39.09 13.55 6.59
N ARG A 38 -37.85 13.41 7.04
CA ARG A 38 -37.48 12.68 8.29
C ARG A 38 -36.62 13.50 9.24
N LYS A 39 -36.75 14.84 9.20
CA LYS A 39 -35.98 15.76 10.06
C LYS A 39 -36.15 15.47 11.54
N GLU A 40 -37.37 15.20 11.97
CA GLU A 40 -37.66 14.91 13.39
C GLU A 40 -36.97 13.62 13.85
N ALA A 41 -36.96 12.58 12.99
CA ALA A 41 -36.33 11.30 13.32
C ALA A 41 -34.80 11.42 13.42
N THR A 42 -34.18 12.27 12.59
CA THR A 42 -32.71 12.45 12.56
C THR A 42 -32.21 13.64 13.39
N GLY A 43 -33.11 14.32 14.11
CA GLY A 43 -32.74 15.53 14.87
C GLY A 43 -32.25 16.66 13.98
N SER A 44 -32.91 16.84 12.84
CA SER A 44 -32.67 17.91 11.86
C SER A 44 -31.26 17.87 11.20
N LEU A 45 -30.68 16.70 10.98
CA LEU A 45 -29.47 16.58 10.17
C LEU A 45 -29.71 17.15 8.77
N ASN A 46 -28.83 18.02 8.31
CA ASN A 46 -28.92 18.61 6.98
C ASN A 46 -28.45 17.63 5.88
N ASP A 47 -28.68 17.99 4.63
CA ASP A 47 -28.38 17.18 3.46
C ASP A 47 -26.86 16.88 3.36
N GLU A 48 -26.00 17.83 3.69
CA GLU A 48 -24.55 17.69 3.67
C GLU A 48 -24.06 16.66 4.69
N ILE A 49 -24.50 16.78 5.96
CA ILE A 49 -24.15 15.84 7.01
C ILE A 49 -24.64 14.42 6.66
N LEU A 50 -25.87 14.31 6.14
CA LEU A 50 -26.43 13.01 5.72
C LEU A 50 -25.67 12.38 4.56
N ARG A 51 -25.19 13.16 3.59
CA ARG A 51 -24.33 12.67 2.50
C ARG A 51 -22.99 12.18 3.05
N ASN A 52 -22.32 12.99 3.85
CA ASN A 52 -21.06 12.63 4.48
C ASN A 52 -21.21 11.36 5.35
N LEU A 53 -22.32 11.26 6.09
CA LEU A 53 -22.65 10.08 6.88
C LEU A 53 -22.82 8.84 5.97
N TYR A 54 -23.58 8.98 4.89
CA TYR A 54 -23.81 7.89 3.95
C TYR A 54 -22.50 7.39 3.30
N ASP A 55 -21.69 8.31 2.76
CA ASP A 55 -20.44 7.96 2.11
C ASP A 55 -19.47 7.29 3.09
N ARG A 56 -19.39 7.83 4.31
CA ARG A 56 -18.53 7.26 5.35
C ARG A 56 -19.05 5.92 5.88
N LEU A 57 -20.35 5.77 6.03
CA LEU A 57 -20.99 4.50 6.39
C LEU A 57 -20.68 3.40 5.37
N MET A 58 -20.85 3.71 4.08
CA MET A 58 -20.56 2.74 3.00
C MET A 58 -19.08 2.36 3.01
N TYR A 59 -18.18 3.32 3.20
CA TYR A 59 -16.75 3.06 3.33
C TYR A 59 -16.43 2.14 4.53
N LEU A 60 -16.99 2.41 5.71
CA LEU A 60 -16.73 1.59 6.90
C LEU A 60 -17.31 0.17 6.77
N ARG A 61 -18.45 0.01 6.11
CA ARG A 61 -19.02 -1.30 5.79
C ARG A 61 -18.08 -2.07 4.86
N SER A 62 -17.67 -1.45 3.76
CA SER A 62 -16.70 -2.04 2.83
C SER A 62 -15.38 -2.42 3.52
N LEU A 63 -14.89 -1.57 4.43
CA LEU A 63 -13.69 -1.85 5.22
C LEU A 63 -13.88 -3.09 6.11
N ASN A 64 -15.01 -3.22 6.81
CA ASN A 64 -15.29 -4.36 7.67
C ASN A 64 -15.47 -5.65 6.87
N ASP A 65 -16.19 -5.60 5.76
CA ASP A 65 -16.34 -6.73 4.85
C ASP A 65 -14.98 -7.19 4.32
N ARG A 66 -14.12 -6.24 3.96
CA ARG A 66 -12.77 -6.57 3.49
C ARG A 66 -11.91 -7.18 4.58
N LYS A 67 -11.98 -6.67 5.82
CA LYS A 67 -11.28 -7.26 6.97
C LYS A 67 -11.71 -8.72 7.18
N ALA A 68 -13.00 -9.00 7.13
CA ALA A 68 -13.52 -10.36 7.30
C ALA A 68 -12.99 -11.31 6.22
N VAL A 69 -13.00 -10.89 4.96
CA VAL A 69 -12.45 -11.68 3.83
C VAL A 69 -10.96 -11.95 4.01
N VAL A 70 -10.19 -10.93 4.41
CA VAL A 70 -8.75 -11.05 4.60
C VAL A 70 -8.42 -11.98 5.76
N LEU A 71 -9.11 -11.85 6.90
CA LEU A 71 -8.93 -12.72 8.06
C LEU A 71 -9.23 -14.18 7.71
N ALA A 72 -10.33 -14.45 7.04
CA ALA A 72 -10.69 -15.80 6.60
C ALA A 72 -9.62 -16.40 5.66
N SER A 73 -9.14 -15.61 4.69
CA SER A 73 -8.12 -16.06 3.74
C SER A 73 -6.78 -16.39 4.41
N ILE A 74 -6.36 -15.63 5.44
CA ILE A 74 -5.12 -15.90 6.17
C ILE A 74 -5.30 -17.09 7.11
N GLU A 75 -6.48 -17.25 7.71
CA GLU A 75 -6.83 -18.38 8.58
C GLU A 75 -6.83 -19.69 7.80
N GLU A 76 -7.41 -19.73 6.61
CA GLU A 76 -7.38 -20.90 5.70
C GLU A 76 -5.94 -21.33 5.35
N GLN A 77 -4.99 -20.39 5.31
CA GLN A 77 -3.57 -20.66 5.10
C GLN A 77 -2.86 -21.14 6.37
N GLY A 78 -3.52 -21.15 7.53
CA GLY A 78 -2.93 -21.50 8.82
C GLY A 78 -1.87 -20.51 9.31
N LYS A 79 -1.89 -19.26 8.82
CA LYS A 79 -0.88 -18.22 9.09
C LYS A 79 -1.40 -17.07 9.97
N LEU A 80 -2.65 -17.14 10.44
CA LEU A 80 -3.25 -16.08 11.26
C LEU A 80 -2.72 -16.14 12.69
N THR A 81 -1.89 -15.18 13.08
CA THR A 81 -1.45 -14.96 14.47
C THR A 81 -2.40 -14.04 15.21
N ALA A 82 -2.40 -14.07 16.55
CA ALA A 82 -3.23 -13.18 17.36
C ALA A 82 -2.86 -11.69 17.15
N GLU A 83 -1.57 -11.40 16.96
CA GLU A 83 -1.08 -10.05 16.70
C GLU A 83 -1.53 -9.53 15.33
N LEU A 84 -1.41 -10.37 14.28
CA LEU A 84 -1.85 -10.01 12.93
C LEU A 84 -3.37 -9.78 12.89
N LYS A 85 -4.14 -10.67 13.54
CA LYS A 85 -5.59 -10.49 13.67
C LYS A 85 -5.93 -9.15 14.29
N LYS A 86 -5.30 -8.82 15.41
CA LYS A 86 -5.50 -7.52 16.08
C LYS A 86 -5.14 -6.35 15.18
N SER A 87 -4.00 -6.40 14.48
CA SER A 87 -3.56 -5.35 13.56
C SER A 87 -4.56 -5.12 12.41
N ILE A 88 -5.13 -6.19 11.84
CA ILE A 88 -6.16 -6.10 10.81
C ILE A 88 -7.47 -5.53 11.37
N GLU A 89 -7.91 -5.98 12.55
CA GLU A 89 -9.11 -5.49 13.20
C GLU A 89 -9.02 -4.00 13.55
N GLU A 90 -7.84 -3.53 13.98
CA GLU A 90 -7.57 -2.13 14.33
C GLU A 90 -7.27 -1.24 13.11
N ALA A 91 -7.04 -1.80 11.93
CA ALA A 91 -6.74 -1.03 10.73
C ALA A 91 -7.85 -0.02 10.41
N ALA A 92 -7.49 1.26 10.29
CA ALA A 92 -8.44 2.36 10.07
C ALA A 92 -8.82 2.56 8.60
N THR A 93 -8.05 1.99 7.66
CA THR A 93 -8.25 2.18 6.22
C THR A 93 -8.09 0.88 5.44
N LEU A 94 -8.74 0.81 4.27
CA LEU A 94 -8.58 -0.31 3.33
C LEU A 94 -7.11 -0.50 2.91
N VAL A 95 -6.38 0.59 2.76
CA VAL A 95 -4.96 0.56 2.35
C VAL A 95 -4.11 -0.19 3.38
N VAL A 96 -4.31 0.07 4.67
CA VAL A 96 -3.60 -0.63 5.75
C VAL A 96 -3.98 -2.11 5.78
N VAL A 97 -5.25 -2.45 5.57
CA VAL A 97 -5.69 -3.85 5.46
C VAL A 97 -5.00 -4.56 4.30
N GLU A 98 -4.92 -3.92 3.13
CA GLU A 98 -4.25 -4.49 1.95
C GLU A 98 -2.74 -4.64 2.17
N ASP A 99 -2.09 -3.70 2.85
CA ASP A 99 -0.66 -3.79 3.18
C ASP A 99 -0.40 -4.98 4.12
N LEU A 100 -1.22 -5.17 5.16
CA LEU A 100 -1.13 -6.31 6.08
C LEU A 100 -1.42 -7.64 5.38
N TYR A 101 -2.31 -7.66 4.40
CA TYR A 101 -2.67 -8.86 3.65
C TYR A 101 -1.65 -9.22 2.57
N ARG A 102 -0.84 -8.27 2.09
CA ARG A 102 0.03 -8.44 0.93
C ARG A 102 0.97 -9.66 1.00
N PRO A 103 1.64 -9.99 2.12
CA PRO A 103 2.47 -11.19 2.23
C PRO A 103 1.71 -12.51 2.06
N TYR A 104 0.40 -12.50 2.33
CA TYR A 104 -0.47 -13.69 2.33
C TYR A 104 -1.32 -13.80 1.06
N ARG A 105 -1.36 -12.74 0.26
CA ARG A 105 -2.15 -12.69 -0.97
C ARG A 105 -1.59 -13.67 -1.99
N PRO A 106 -2.43 -14.52 -2.63
CA PRO A 106 -1.98 -15.35 -3.74
C PRO A 106 -1.36 -14.47 -4.85
N LYS A 107 -0.08 -14.68 -5.11
CA LYS A 107 0.66 -13.92 -6.12
C LYS A 107 0.74 -14.70 -7.42
N ARG A 108 0.81 -13.99 -8.54
CA ARG A 108 1.26 -14.59 -9.79
C ARG A 108 2.71 -15.03 -9.64
N ARG A 109 3.17 -15.93 -10.52
CA ARG A 109 4.56 -16.40 -10.52
C ARG A 109 5.54 -15.24 -10.70
N THR A 110 6.18 -14.85 -9.58
CA THR A 110 7.18 -13.77 -9.53
C THR A 110 8.59 -14.33 -9.61
N ARG A 111 9.61 -13.46 -9.79
CA ARG A 111 11.02 -13.88 -9.70
C ARG A 111 11.34 -14.50 -8.34
N ALA A 112 10.82 -13.93 -7.27
CA ALA A 112 10.97 -14.47 -5.91
C ALA A 112 10.30 -15.85 -5.75
N THR A 113 9.11 -16.05 -6.32
CA THR A 113 8.45 -17.38 -6.31
C THR A 113 9.29 -18.42 -7.03
N ILE A 114 9.83 -18.08 -8.21
CA ILE A 114 10.73 -18.95 -8.96
C ILE A 114 11.99 -19.27 -8.15
N ALA A 115 12.58 -18.27 -7.48
CA ALA A 115 13.75 -18.47 -6.63
C ALA A 115 13.46 -19.38 -5.43
N LYS A 116 12.28 -19.28 -4.82
CA LYS A 116 11.81 -20.17 -3.74
C LYS A 116 11.62 -21.61 -4.26
N GLU A 117 11.02 -21.79 -5.43
CA GLU A 117 10.89 -23.10 -6.10
C GLU A 117 12.27 -23.74 -6.36
N LYS A 118 13.27 -22.92 -6.68
CA LYS A 118 14.68 -23.34 -6.84
C LYS A 118 15.37 -23.67 -5.51
N GLY A 119 14.74 -23.40 -4.37
CA GLY A 119 15.26 -23.71 -3.04
C GLY A 119 16.26 -22.69 -2.50
N LEU A 120 16.18 -21.42 -2.93
CA LEU A 120 17.12 -20.36 -2.54
C LEU A 120 16.70 -19.59 -1.29
N GLU A 121 15.57 -19.95 -0.67
CA GLU A 121 15.09 -19.30 0.56
C GLU A 121 16.07 -19.40 1.75
N PRO A 122 16.78 -20.54 2.00
CA PRO A 122 17.78 -20.59 3.05
C PRO A 122 18.97 -19.65 2.79
N LEU A 123 19.38 -19.46 1.53
CA LEU A 123 20.43 -18.50 1.17
C LEU A 123 19.97 -17.06 1.44
N ALA A 124 18.72 -16.72 1.12
CA ALA A 124 18.13 -15.43 1.45
C ALA A 124 18.14 -15.18 2.97
N ASN A 125 17.84 -16.21 3.77
CA ASN A 125 17.91 -16.13 5.24
C ASN A 125 19.35 -15.90 5.76
N ILE A 126 20.35 -16.55 5.16
CA ILE A 126 21.77 -16.33 5.51
C ILE A 126 22.13 -14.86 5.26
N ILE A 127 21.73 -14.30 4.13
CA ILE A 127 21.97 -12.89 3.80
C ILE A 127 21.27 -11.96 4.80
N LEU A 128 20.00 -12.22 5.10
CA LEU A 128 19.20 -11.40 6.03
C LEU A 128 19.74 -11.41 7.45
N LEU A 129 20.23 -12.54 7.95
CA LEU A 129 20.82 -12.67 9.27
C LEU A 129 22.12 -11.88 9.44
N GLN A 130 22.83 -11.56 8.36
CA GLN A 130 24.07 -10.77 8.35
C GLN A 130 25.14 -11.31 9.31
N MET A 131 25.24 -12.62 9.45
CA MET A 131 26.14 -13.29 10.39
C MET A 131 27.24 -14.09 9.73
N THR A 132 27.16 -14.33 8.42
CA THR A 132 28.17 -15.12 7.70
C THR A 132 29.53 -14.42 7.71
N LYS A 133 30.60 -15.21 7.88
CA LYS A 133 31.99 -14.75 7.81
C LYS A 133 32.62 -15.15 6.47
N GLU A 134 32.01 -16.08 5.78
CA GLU A 134 32.47 -16.58 4.50
C GLU A 134 31.99 -15.66 3.35
N PRO A 135 32.72 -15.60 2.23
CA PRO A 135 32.24 -14.94 1.02
C PRO A 135 30.89 -15.51 0.58
N LEU A 136 29.98 -14.63 0.15
CA LEU A 136 28.62 -15.01 -0.24
C LEU A 136 28.62 -16.01 -1.40
N GLU A 137 29.59 -15.91 -2.28
CA GLU A 137 29.79 -16.85 -3.40
C GLU A 137 30.02 -18.28 -2.90
N LYS A 138 30.79 -18.43 -1.82
CA LYS A 138 31.06 -19.73 -1.20
C LYS A 138 29.83 -20.31 -0.52
N GLU A 139 29.07 -19.48 0.19
CA GLU A 139 27.77 -19.89 0.76
C GLU A 139 26.78 -20.30 -0.35
N ALA A 140 26.81 -19.62 -1.47
CA ALA A 140 25.94 -19.88 -2.61
C ALA A 140 26.28 -21.18 -3.35
N GLU A 141 27.53 -21.67 -3.30
CA GLU A 141 27.94 -22.93 -3.90
C GLU A 141 27.13 -24.13 -3.39
N ALA A 142 26.70 -24.10 -2.13
CA ALA A 142 25.86 -25.14 -1.54
C ALA A 142 24.44 -25.23 -2.17
N PHE A 143 24.02 -24.23 -2.91
CA PHE A 143 22.69 -24.12 -3.53
C PHE A 143 22.72 -24.34 -5.05
N LEU A 144 23.86 -24.70 -5.61
CA LEU A 144 23.98 -25.00 -7.03
C LEU A 144 23.25 -26.32 -7.35
N SER A 145 22.45 -26.31 -8.41
CA SER A 145 21.71 -27.48 -8.87
C SER A 145 21.38 -27.35 -10.35
N GLU A 146 21.86 -28.29 -11.16
CA GLU A 146 21.49 -28.36 -12.58
C GLU A 146 20.00 -28.64 -12.76
N GLU A 147 19.45 -29.51 -11.90
CA GLU A 147 18.04 -29.91 -11.92
C GLU A 147 17.08 -28.71 -11.67
N LYS A 148 17.52 -27.78 -10.82
CA LYS A 148 16.77 -26.55 -10.48
C LYS A 148 17.21 -25.34 -11.30
N GLU A 149 18.02 -25.54 -12.32
CA GLU A 149 18.54 -24.47 -13.18
C GLU A 149 19.28 -23.35 -12.41
N VAL A 150 20.00 -23.69 -11.34
CA VAL A 150 20.91 -22.80 -10.61
C VAL A 150 22.33 -23.18 -10.98
N LYS A 151 22.88 -22.52 -11.99
CA LYS A 151 24.18 -22.93 -12.61
C LYS A 151 25.38 -22.28 -11.99
N THR A 152 25.21 -21.08 -11.45
CA THR A 152 26.31 -20.28 -10.86
C THR A 152 25.97 -19.73 -9.49
N ALA A 153 26.99 -19.48 -8.68
CA ALA A 153 26.82 -18.78 -7.39
C ALA A 153 26.15 -17.41 -7.56
N LYS A 154 26.45 -16.72 -8.67
CA LYS A 154 25.83 -15.45 -9.01
C LYS A 154 24.31 -15.57 -9.22
N ASP A 155 23.86 -16.62 -9.92
CA ASP A 155 22.44 -16.88 -10.13
C ASP A 155 21.73 -17.19 -8.80
N ALA A 156 22.39 -17.95 -7.91
CA ALA A 156 21.86 -18.26 -6.59
C ALA A 156 21.70 -17.01 -5.73
N ILE A 157 22.72 -16.14 -5.71
CA ILE A 157 22.68 -14.86 -4.97
C ILE A 157 21.61 -13.95 -5.55
N ALA A 158 21.51 -13.82 -6.88
CA ALA A 158 20.47 -13.00 -7.52
C ALA A 158 19.06 -13.48 -7.14
N GLY A 159 18.80 -14.80 -7.18
CA GLY A 159 17.53 -15.35 -6.74
C GLY A 159 17.25 -15.13 -5.25
N ALA A 160 18.25 -15.23 -4.39
CA ALA A 160 18.12 -14.91 -2.98
C ALA A 160 17.79 -13.42 -2.77
N CYS A 161 18.42 -12.52 -3.54
CA CYS A 161 18.10 -11.08 -3.52
C CYS A 161 16.68 -10.79 -4.01
N ASP A 162 16.18 -11.50 -5.03
CA ASP A 162 14.78 -11.38 -5.49
C ASP A 162 13.79 -11.75 -4.37
N ILE A 163 14.08 -12.80 -3.58
CA ILE A 163 13.27 -13.19 -2.43
C ILE A 163 13.26 -12.08 -1.37
N LEU A 164 14.42 -11.52 -1.06
CA LEU A 164 14.55 -10.45 -0.07
C LEU A 164 13.85 -9.17 -0.53
N ALA A 165 14.03 -8.77 -1.78
CA ALA A 165 13.37 -7.58 -2.34
C ALA A 165 11.84 -7.70 -2.27
N GLU A 166 11.28 -8.87 -2.61
CA GLU A 166 9.85 -9.12 -2.47
C GLU A 166 9.40 -9.04 -1.00
N SER A 167 10.15 -9.64 -0.07
CA SER A 167 9.83 -9.62 1.36
C SER A 167 9.86 -8.19 1.93
N ILE A 168 10.84 -7.37 1.54
CA ILE A 168 10.95 -5.97 1.94
C ILE A 168 9.80 -5.15 1.35
N SER A 169 9.49 -5.34 0.07
CA SER A 169 8.38 -4.66 -0.61
C SER A 169 7.00 -5.02 -0.02
N ASP A 170 6.87 -6.20 0.58
CA ASP A 170 5.62 -6.66 1.19
C ASP A 170 5.46 -6.26 2.65
N GLU A 171 6.52 -5.75 3.28
CA GLU A 171 6.48 -5.36 4.70
C GLU A 171 5.56 -4.15 4.91
N ALA A 172 4.50 -4.34 5.69
CA ALA A 172 3.46 -3.33 5.89
C ALA A 172 3.99 -2.03 6.51
N ASP A 173 4.89 -2.15 7.49
CA ASP A 173 5.47 -0.98 8.17
C ASP A 173 6.33 -0.13 7.22
N TYR A 174 7.09 -0.79 6.33
CA TYR A 174 7.88 -0.08 5.33
C TYR A 174 6.97 0.65 4.33
N ARG A 175 5.92 -0.02 3.86
CA ARG A 175 4.94 0.58 2.94
C ARG A 175 4.22 1.78 3.53
N MET A 176 3.80 1.68 4.80
CA MET A 176 3.17 2.80 5.50
C MET A 176 4.12 4.00 5.62
N GLU A 177 5.38 3.75 5.98
CA GLU A 177 6.38 4.83 6.11
C GLU A 177 6.76 5.43 4.76
N ILE A 178 6.94 4.63 3.71
CA ILE A 178 7.19 5.11 2.34
C ILE A 178 6.04 6.01 1.89
N ARG A 179 4.80 5.57 2.06
CA ARG A 179 3.61 6.37 1.72
C ARG A 179 3.58 7.68 2.48
N ARG A 180 3.81 7.67 3.79
CA ARG A 180 3.85 8.86 4.62
C ARG A 180 4.90 9.87 4.15
N ARG A 181 6.10 9.39 3.77
CA ARG A 181 7.16 10.25 3.22
C ARG A 181 6.78 10.82 1.87
N THR A 182 6.21 10.00 1.01
CA THR A 182 5.76 10.43 -0.33
C THR A 182 4.63 11.45 -0.23
N GLU A 183 3.66 11.29 0.66
CA GLU A 183 2.63 12.29 0.93
C GLU A 183 3.19 13.61 1.41
N ALA A 184 4.20 13.57 2.28
CA ALA A 184 4.79 14.77 2.86
C ALA A 184 5.72 15.53 1.90
N LYS A 185 6.50 14.82 1.09
CA LYS A 185 7.62 15.38 0.31
C LYS A 185 7.60 15.02 -1.18
N GLY A 186 6.76 14.10 -1.60
CA GLY A 186 6.64 13.72 -3.00
C GLY A 186 6.12 14.85 -3.86
N LEU A 187 6.42 14.77 -5.15
CA LEU A 187 5.98 15.71 -6.16
C LEU A 187 5.05 15.01 -7.14
N ILE A 188 3.95 15.65 -7.51
CA ILE A 188 3.21 15.28 -8.70
C ILE A 188 3.87 15.99 -9.87
N VAL A 189 4.32 15.20 -10.83
CA VAL A 189 4.99 15.68 -12.03
C VAL A 189 4.18 15.29 -13.25
N SER A 190 4.02 16.23 -14.17
CA SER A 190 3.35 15.98 -15.43
C SER A 190 4.21 16.47 -16.58
N THR A 191 4.27 15.69 -17.65
CA THR A 191 4.97 16.02 -18.91
C THR A 191 4.04 15.77 -20.09
N ALA A 192 4.23 16.53 -21.16
CA ALA A 192 3.51 16.29 -22.41
C ALA A 192 3.94 14.94 -23.02
N LYS A 193 3.00 14.22 -23.64
CA LYS A 193 3.34 13.09 -24.52
C LYS A 193 3.87 13.55 -25.87
N ASP A 194 3.34 14.66 -26.36
CA ASP A 194 3.81 15.38 -27.56
C ASP A 194 3.78 16.87 -27.25
N GLU A 195 4.97 17.46 -27.14
CA GLU A 195 5.14 18.89 -26.82
C GLU A 195 4.57 19.84 -27.89
N LYS A 196 4.34 19.31 -29.11
CA LYS A 196 3.83 20.09 -30.24
C LYS A 196 2.29 20.02 -30.37
N ALA A 197 1.65 19.17 -29.61
CA ALA A 197 0.23 19.02 -29.65
C ALA A 197 -0.47 20.18 -28.92
N GLU A 198 -1.26 20.97 -29.62
CA GLU A 198 -2.09 22.01 -28.99
C GLU A 198 -3.22 21.36 -28.19
N SER A 199 -3.37 21.73 -26.92
CA SER A 199 -4.43 21.24 -26.06
C SER A 199 -4.77 22.19 -24.93
N VAL A 200 -5.89 21.98 -24.26
CA VAL A 200 -6.28 22.71 -23.04
C VAL A 200 -5.39 22.39 -21.84
N TYR A 201 -4.44 21.45 -21.99
CA TYR A 201 -3.54 20.97 -20.95
C TYR A 201 -2.13 21.56 -21.05
N GLU A 202 -1.85 22.55 -21.89
CA GLU A 202 -0.51 23.13 -22.10
C GLU A 202 0.13 23.61 -20.80
N ASN A 203 -0.64 24.14 -19.85
CA ASN A 203 -0.15 24.54 -18.54
C ASN A 203 0.40 23.39 -17.68
N TYR A 204 0.16 22.14 -18.10
CA TYR A 204 0.60 20.92 -17.42
C TYR A 204 1.63 20.13 -18.22
N TYR A 205 2.14 20.66 -19.35
CA TYR A 205 3.14 20.01 -20.18
C TYR A 205 4.50 19.91 -19.49
N GLU A 206 4.79 20.86 -18.61
CA GLU A 206 5.95 20.86 -17.74
C GLU A 206 5.49 21.36 -16.36
N PHE A 207 4.96 20.45 -15.57
CA PHE A 207 4.32 20.78 -14.29
C PHE A 207 4.89 19.95 -13.16
N SER A 208 5.13 20.59 -12.02
CA SER A 208 5.55 19.93 -10.78
C SER A 208 4.98 20.67 -9.57
N GLU A 209 4.33 19.94 -8.66
CA GLU A 209 3.81 20.51 -7.42
C GLU A 209 3.86 19.46 -6.29
N PRO A 210 4.14 19.88 -5.02
CA PRO A 210 4.11 18.95 -3.89
C PRO A 210 2.76 18.26 -3.72
N VAL A 211 2.78 16.92 -3.50
CA VAL A 211 1.56 16.11 -3.25
C VAL A 211 0.72 16.71 -2.13
N SER A 212 1.36 17.19 -1.06
CA SER A 212 0.70 17.75 0.12
C SER A 212 0.01 19.10 -0.11
N LYS A 213 0.27 19.77 -1.25
CA LYS A 213 -0.21 21.14 -1.52
C LYS A 213 -1.10 21.24 -2.75
N ILE A 214 -1.12 20.23 -3.59
CA ILE A 214 -1.85 20.29 -4.86
C ILE A 214 -3.35 20.46 -4.64
N ALA A 215 -3.94 21.42 -5.35
CA ALA A 215 -5.38 21.67 -5.29
C ALA A 215 -6.18 20.59 -6.07
N GLY A 216 -7.34 20.20 -5.56
CA GLY A 216 -8.18 19.15 -6.16
C GLY A 216 -8.54 19.37 -7.63
N HIS A 217 -8.79 20.62 -8.06
CA HIS A 217 -9.09 20.94 -9.46
C HIS A 217 -7.90 20.66 -10.39
N ARG A 218 -6.65 20.81 -9.91
CA ARG A 218 -5.45 20.45 -10.68
C ARG A 218 -5.30 18.95 -10.81
N VAL A 219 -5.55 18.20 -9.73
CA VAL A 219 -5.57 16.73 -9.79
C VAL A 219 -6.59 16.25 -10.82
N LEU A 220 -7.80 16.83 -10.85
CA LEU A 220 -8.81 16.48 -11.84
C LEU A 220 -8.36 16.81 -13.27
N ALA A 221 -7.71 17.96 -13.48
CA ALA A 221 -7.17 18.35 -14.79
C ALA A 221 -6.05 17.39 -15.26
N LEU A 222 -5.12 17.05 -14.37
CA LEU A 222 -4.03 16.10 -14.65
C LEU A 222 -4.59 14.72 -15.02
N ASN A 223 -5.50 14.17 -14.20
CA ASN A 223 -6.13 12.87 -14.46
C ASN A 223 -6.88 12.85 -15.79
N ARG A 224 -7.52 13.95 -16.14
CA ARG A 224 -8.23 14.09 -17.42
C ARG A 224 -7.27 14.16 -18.59
N GLY A 225 -6.21 14.96 -18.51
CA GLY A 225 -5.18 15.06 -19.55
C GLY A 225 -4.43 13.74 -19.77
N GLU A 226 -4.20 12.97 -18.71
CA GLU A 226 -3.64 11.60 -18.81
C GLU A 226 -4.60 10.63 -19.50
N LYS A 227 -5.89 10.64 -19.11
CA LYS A 227 -6.93 9.81 -19.73
C LYS A 227 -7.10 10.13 -21.22
N GLU A 228 -7.03 11.41 -21.58
CA GLU A 228 -7.13 11.90 -22.97
C GLU A 228 -5.78 11.74 -23.73
N LYS A 229 -4.74 11.17 -23.08
CA LYS A 229 -3.43 10.85 -23.64
C LYS A 229 -2.58 12.06 -24.06
N PHE A 230 -2.83 13.22 -23.55
CA PHE A 230 -1.98 14.41 -23.72
C PHE A 230 -0.83 14.46 -22.71
N LEU A 231 -1.06 13.95 -21.48
CA LEU A 231 -0.10 14.02 -20.40
C LEU A 231 0.41 12.63 -19.99
N ASN A 232 1.64 12.60 -19.47
CA ASN A 232 2.16 11.56 -18.60
C ASN A 232 2.22 12.14 -17.20
N VAL A 233 1.49 11.51 -16.25
CA VAL A 233 1.45 11.97 -14.86
C VAL A 233 2.11 10.92 -13.97
N LYS A 234 3.00 11.34 -13.09
CA LYS A 234 3.66 10.45 -12.12
C LYS A 234 3.80 11.15 -10.77
N ILE A 235 3.95 10.35 -9.72
CA ILE A 235 4.36 10.82 -8.41
C ILE A 235 5.85 10.50 -8.27
N GLU A 236 6.67 11.51 -8.07
CA GLU A 236 8.08 11.34 -7.73
C GLU A 236 8.21 11.30 -6.21
N ALA A 237 8.57 10.14 -5.70
CA ALA A 237 8.82 9.93 -4.28
C ALA A 237 10.21 10.51 -3.89
N PRO A 238 10.44 10.82 -2.61
CA PRO A 238 11.75 11.23 -2.10
C PRO A 238 12.68 10.00 -1.96
N THR A 239 13.08 9.41 -3.07
CA THR A 239 13.76 8.12 -3.18
C THR A 239 15.01 8.03 -2.29
N GLU A 240 15.87 9.03 -2.27
CA GLU A 240 17.07 9.03 -1.42
C GLU A 240 16.74 8.90 0.09
N GLU A 241 15.67 9.56 0.56
CA GLU A 241 15.27 9.48 1.97
C GLU A 241 14.63 8.13 2.29
N ILE A 242 13.90 7.57 1.32
CA ILE A 242 13.27 6.24 1.44
C ILE A 242 14.36 5.17 1.50
N LEU A 243 15.33 5.21 0.59
CA LEU A 243 16.45 4.27 0.57
C LEU A 243 17.26 4.33 1.87
N ARG A 244 17.62 5.52 2.34
CA ARG A 244 18.32 5.68 3.64
C ARG A 244 17.51 5.10 4.82
N TYR A 245 16.19 5.22 4.77
CA TYR A 245 15.31 4.63 5.79
C TYR A 245 15.34 3.10 5.72
N LEU A 246 15.17 2.52 4.52
CA LEU A 246 15.18 1.07 4.31
C LEU A 246 16.55 0.47 4.68
N GLU A 247 17.64 1.07 4.21
CA GLU A 247 19.00 0.67 4.58
C GLU A 247 19.18 0.61 6.08
N LYS A 248 18.78 1.66 6.80
CA LYS A 248 18.90 1.73 8.26
C LYS A 248 18.06 0.67 8.99
N LYS A 249 16.94 0.23 8.38
CA LYS A 249 16.07 -0.80 8.95
C LYS A 249 16.55 -2.21 8.63
N ILE A 250 17.07 -2.42 7.43
CA ILE A 250 17.45 -3.74 6.92
C ILE A 250 18.89 -4.08 7.29
N ILE A 251 19.81 -3.11 7.14
CA ILE A 251 21.23 -3.31 7.46
C ILE A 251 21.44 -3.04 8.96
N THR A 252 21.28 -4.08 9.76
CA THR A 252 21.38 -3.99 11.23
C THR A 252 22.81 -4.29 11.74
N LYS A 253 23.64 -4.92 10.90
CA LYS A 253 25.03 -5.27 11.22
C LYS A 253 25.95 -4.86 10.07
N GLU A 254 27.12 -4.35 10.40
CA GLU A 254 28.16 -4.12 9.40
C GLU A 254 28.82 -5.45 8.98
N ASN A 255 28.27 -6.04 7.93
CA ASN A 255 28.81 -7.24 7.32
C ASN A 255 29.15 -6.97 5.85
N PRO A 256 30.46 -6.89 5.49
CA PRO A 256 30.88 -6.58 4.12
C PRO A 256 30.44 -7.62 3.09
N GLN A 257 30.17 -8.86 3.53
CA GLN A 257 29.75 -9.95 2.63
C GLN A 257 28.28 -9.79 2.17
N THR A 258 27.40 -9.38 3.07
CA THR A 258 25.95 -9.30 2.81
C THR A 258 25.47 -7.88 2.45
N LYS A 259 26.21 -6.85 2.86
CA LYS A 259 25.85 -5.45 2.65
C LYS A 259 25.57 -5.08 1.19
N PRO A 260 26.39 -5.47 0.19
CA PRO A 260 26.11 -5.14 -1.21
C PRO A 260 24.80 -5.72 -1.72
N CYS A 261 24.46 -6.95 -1.31
CA CYS A 261 23.18 -7.57 -1.68
C CYS A 261 22.00 -6.84 -1.04
N LEU A 262 22.10 -6.47 0.25
CA LEU A 262 21.03 -5.76 0.95
C LEU A 262 20.82 -4.33 0.43
N LEU A 263 21.87 -3.64 -0.01
CA LEU A 263 21.75 -2.34 -0.68
C LEU A 263 20.98 -2.49 -2.01
N TYR A 264 21.36 -3.46 -2.82
CA TYR A 264 20.65 -3.74 -4.07
C TYR A 264 19.18 -4.12 -3.86
N THR A 265 18.86 -4.92 -2.83
CA THR A 265 17.48 -5.31 -2.52
C THR A 265 16.65 -4.15 -1.99
N SER A 266 17.25 -3.20 -1.29
CA SER A 266 16.57 -1.98 -0.82
C SER A 266 16.15 -1.09 -1.99
N ASP A 267 17.03 -0.94 -2.99
CA ASP A 267 16.77 -0.17 -4.20
C ASP A 267 15.68 -0.85 -5.07
N ALA A 268 15.79 -2.15 -5.29
CA ALA A 268 14.82 -2.93 -6.06
C ALA A 268 13.42 -3.02 -5.39
N ALA A 269 13.30 -2.78 -4.11
CA ALA A 269 12.02 -2.80 -3.39
C ALA A 269 11.25 -1.47 -3.49
N ASP A 270 11.91 -0.38 -3.90
CA ASP A 270 11.31 0.95 -4.09
C ASP A 270 10.64 1.09 -5.48
N GLU A 271 11.00 0.25 -6.47
CA GLU A 271 10.36 0.17 -7.79
C GLU A 271 9.01 -0.59 -7.72
#